data_a3345e3aada0b1b54e45561decdfb42a
#
_entry.id   a3345e3aada0b1b54e45561decdfb42a
#
_cell.length_a   1.000
_cell.length_b   1.000
_cell.length_c   1.000
_cell.angle_alpha   90.00
_cell.angle_beta   90.00
_cell.angle_gamma   90.00
#
_symmetry.space_group_name_H-M   'P 1'
#
loop_
_entity.id
_entity.type
_entity.pdbx_description
1 polymer ?
#
loop_
_entity_poly.entity_id
_entity_poly.type
_entity_poly.pdbx_seq_one_letter_code
_entity_poly.pdbx_strand_id
1 'polypeptide(L)'
;RKLDEFVQGGAQLAQGAERLSTGVRTIEAALPASITRIQGSASGLADSVEPKVEVVAPVANNGSAFVPNMVSVALWIGAVMAGYLFNIRIVLSDHSHYPKLAKTLGKITMPALIVLLQVALVLATLVGVLQVQAPDVPALALTMALASLVFLVVLFAILHVFGDFGRILTVLLLTLQLSAGGGVLPVELSAGFFRDVHGWLPFSWVVQAFRAVMFGAFDNGWAHACGAVLLSGAVAVGLMAIFGKWNEVLPADYKPTIQV
;
A
#
# COMPACT_ATOMS: atom_id res chain seq x y z
N ARG A 1 -34.27 -47.87 -0.41
CA ARG A 1 -33.01 -47.33 -0.94
C ARG A 1 -32.46 -46.21 -0.05
N LYS A 2 -33.22 -45.10 0.22
CA LYS A 2 -32.78 -44.03 1.12
C LYS A 2 -32.68 -44.46 2.59
N LEU A 3 -33.52 -45.39 3.02
CA LEU A 3 -33.51 -45.94 4.36
C LEU A 3 -32.27 -46.80 4.60
N ASP A 4 -31.87 -47.58 3.58
CA ASP A 4 -30.69 -48.44 3.63
C ASP A 4 -29.39 -47.59 3.67
N GLU A 5 -29.33 -46.50 2.93
CA GLU A 5 -28.21 -45.55 2.98
C GLU A 5 -28.12 -44.88 4.34
N PHE A 6 -29.27 -44.56 4.96
CA PHE A 6 -29.29 -43.95 6.32
C PHE A 6 -28.83 -44.96 7.38
N VAL A 7 -29.24 -46.20 7.29
CA VAL A 7 -28.81 -47.27 8.20
C VAL A 7 -27.32 -47.57 8.02
N GLN A 8 -26.81 -47.59 6.78
CA GLN A 8 -25.39 -47.76 6.54
C GLN A 8 -24.56 -46.58 7.07
N GLY A 9 -25.02 -45.34 6.87
CA GLY A 9 -24.38 -44.16 7.40
C GLY A 9 -24.34 -44.17 8.95
N GLY A 10 -25.42 -44.61 9.58
CA GLY A 10 -25.48 -44.78 11.05
C GLY A 10 -24.50 -45.82 11.56
N ALA A 11 -24.39 -46.96 10.85
CA ALA A 11 -23.44 -48.03 11.20
C ALA A 11 -21.98 -47.56 11.04
N GLN A 12 -21.67 -46.78 10.00
CA GLN A 12 -20.33 -46.20 9.78
C GLN A 12 -19.97 -45.19 10.88
N LEU A 13 -20.94 -44.39 11.29
CA LEU A 13 -20.75 -43.43 12.38
C LEU A 13 -20.47 -44.11 13.71
N ALA A 14 -21.25 -45.18 14.03
CA ALA A 14 -21.04 -45.99 15.22
C ALA A 14 -19.67 -46.67 15.22
N GLN A 15 -19.23 -47.19 14.07
CA GLN A 15 -17.90 -47.81 13.92
C GLN A 15 -16.78 -46.74 14.05
N GLY A 16 -16.99 -45.54 13.53
CA GLY A 16 -16.06 -44.40 13.69
C GLY A 16 -15.91 -43.98 15.16
N ALA A 17 -17.03 -43.90 15.88
CA ALA A 17 -17.03 -43.58 17.31
C ALA A 17 -16.33 -44.65 18.16
N GLU A 18 -16.49 -45.92 17.83
CA GLU A 18 -15.83 -47.03 18.50
C GLU A 18 -14.31 -47.04 18.25
N ARG A 19 -13.88 -46.76 17.04
CA ARG A 19 -12.44 -46.58 16.70
C ARG A 19 -11.83 -45.41 17.43
N LEU A 20 -12.53 -44.28 17.54
CA LEU A 20 -12.10 -43.12 18.26
C LEU A 20 -11.97 -43.44 19.77
N SER A 21 -12.97 -44.09 20.36
CA SER A 21 -12.94 -44.54 21.76
C SER A 21 -11.75 -45.48 22.03
N THR A 22 -11.50 -46.42 21.13
CA THR A 22 -10.36 -47.36 21.23
C THR A 22 -9.03 -46.61 21.12
N GLY A 23 -8.93 -45.66 20.19
CA GLY A 23 -7.74 -44.82 20.04
C GLY A 23 -7.45 -43.99 21.27
N VAL A 24 -8.46 -43.38 21.88
CA VAL A 24 -8.33 -42.59 23.11
C VAL A 24 -7.84 -43.51 24.29
N ARG A 25 -8.42 -44.71 24.43
CA ARG A 25 -7.96 -45.69 25.46
C ARG A 25 -6.53 -46.16 25.23
N THR A 26 -6.12 -46.31 23.98
CA THR A 26 -4.74 -46.70 23.64
C THR A 26 -3.76 -45.59 24.01
N ILE A 27 -4.13 -44.33 23.75
CA ILE A 27 -3.33 -43.17 24.16
C ILE A 27 -3.27 -43.08 25.69
N GLU A 28 -4.41 -43.25 26.37
CA GLU A 28 -4.49 -43.26 27.85
C GLU A 28 -3.62 -44.37 28.47
N ALA A 29 -3.60 -45.55 27.86
CA ALA A 29 -2.76 -46.68 28.32
C ALA A 29 -1.27 -46.50 28.01
N ALA A 30 -0.94 -45.70 26.97
CA ALA A 30 0.43 -45.41 26.58
C ALA A 30 1.05 -44.23 27.36
N LEU A 31 0.24 -43.48 28.10
CA LEU A 31 0.72 -42.40 28.93
C LEU A 31 1.44 -43.01 30.17
N PRO A 32 2.74 -42.66 30.44
CA PRO A 32 3.44 -43.18 31.59
C PRO A 32 2.69 -42.83 32.87
N ALA A 33 2.51 -43.82 33.77
CA ALA A 33 1.86 -43.62 35.07
C ALA A 33 2.56 -42.57 35.96
N SER A 34 3.70 -42.06 35.52
CA SER A 34 4.49 -41.03 36.17
C SER A 34 4.19 -39.61 35.71
N ILE A 35 3.20 -39.39 34.85
CA ILE A 35 2.68 -38.04 34.67
C ILE A 35 1.93 -37.69 35.95
N THR A 36 2.70 -37.26 36.93
CA THR A 36 2.20 -36.57 38.13
C THR A 36 1.21 -35.54 37.62
N ARG A 37 -0.04 -35.60 38.06
CA ARG A 37 -1.07 -34.62 37.71
C ARG A 37 -0.39 -33.26 37.74
N ILE A 38 -0.34 -32.59 36.58
CA ILE A 38 0.06 -31.20 36.55
C ILE A 38 -0.95 -30.50 37.46
N GLN A 39 -0.48 -30.15 38.67
CA GLN A 39 -1.28 -29.40 39.63
C GLN A 39 -1.38 -27.97 39.09
N GLY A 40 -2.30 -27.75 38.16
CA GLY A 40 -2.61 -26.50 37.60
C GLY A 40 -4.07 -26.50 37.15
N SER A 41 -4.79 -25.44 37.41
CA SER A 41 -6.12 -25.24 36.88
C SER A 41 -6.02 -25.04 35.35
N ALA A 42 -7.06 -25.41 34.60
CA ALA A 42 -7.13 -25.11 33.17
C ALA A 42 -7.00 -23.59 32.90
N SER A 43 -7.44 -22.76 33.86
CA SER A 43 -7.21 -21.31 33.86
C SER A 43 -5.72 -20.98 34.04
N GLY A 44 -4.98 -21.66 34.92
CA GLY A 44 -3.54 -21.40 35.06
C GLY A 44 -2.71 -21.78 33.85
N LEU A 45 -3.15 -22.77 33.05
CA LEU A 45 -2.53 -23.05 31.75
C LEU A 45 -2.91 -22.01 30.69
N ALA A 46 -4.15 -21.52 30.69
CA ALA A 46 -4.60 -20.46 29.82
C ALA A 46 -3.93 -19.11 30.13
N ASP A 47 -3.69 -18.85 31.41
CA ASP A 47 -3.01 -17.64 31.90
C ASP A 47 -1.47 -17.75 31.90
N SER A 48 -0.92 -18.89 31.49
CA SER A 48 0.54 -19.11 31.46
C SER A 48 1.26 -18.24 30.40
N VAL A 49 0.52 -17.68 29.46
CA VAL A 49 1.01 -16.71 28.46
C VAL A 49 0.21 -15.44 28.61
N GLU A 50 0.75 -14.47 29.31
CA GLU A 50 0.21 -13.11 29.35
C GLU A 50 0.69 -12.37 28.10
N PRO A 51 -0.18 -12.10 27.11
CA PRO A 51 0.22 -11.36 25.93
C PRO A 51 0.56 -9.92 26.35
N LYS A 52 1.82 -9.53 26.29
CA LYS A 52 2.21 -8.13 26.46
C LYS A 52 1.79 -7.37 25.20
N VAL A 53 0.61 -6.77 25.27
CA VAL A 53 0.09 -5.92 24.18
C VAL A 53 0.67 -4.51 24.34
N GLU A 54 1.57 -4.14 23.47
CA GLU A 54 2.07 -2.77 23.37
C GLU A 54 1.33 -2.05 22.26
N VAL A 55 0.49 -1.08 22.62
CA VAL A 55 -0.25 -0.27 21.66
C VAL A 55 0.63 0.88 21.20
N VAL A 56 1.24 0.74 20.03
CA VAL A 56 2.11 1.77 19.43
C VAL A 56 1.32 3.03 19.08
N ALA A 57 0.10 2.89 18.56
CA ALA A 57 -0.80 4.01 18.29
C ALA A 57 -2.26 3.55 18.36
N PRO A 58 -3.09 4.20 19.20
CA PRO A 58 -4.50 3.87 19.31
C PRO A 58 -5.26 4.32 18.05
N VAL A 59 -6.09 3.45 17.50
CA VAL A 59 -6.92 3.74 16.33
C VAL A 59 -8.38 3.50 16.69
N ALA A 60 -9.27 4.42 16.33
CA ALA A 60 -10.66 4.39 16.74
C ALA A 60 -11.42 3.14 16.22
N ASN A 61 -11.11 2.69 15.02
CA ASN A 61 -11.73 1.53 14.38
C ASN A 61 -10.87 1.01 13.21
N ASN A 62 -11.19 -0.20 12.72
CA ASN A 62 -10.47 -0.82 11.61
C ASN A 62 -10.51 0.01 10.33
N GLY A 63 -11.62 0.71 10.04
CA GLY A 63 -11.72 1.58 8.88
C GLY A 63 -10.66 2.68 8.90
N SER A 64 -10.53 3.37 10.04
CA SER A 64 -9.49 4.40 10.23
C SER A 64 -8.07 3.85 10.11
N ALA A 65 -7.83 2.60 10.57
CA ALA A 65 -6.53 1.95 10.46
C ALA A 65 -6.09 1.74 9.00
N PHE A 66 -7.03 1.54 8.08
CA PHE A 66 -6.77 1.33 6.66
C PHE A 66 -6.61 2.64 5.85
N VAL A 67 -7.05 3.78 6.38
CA VAL A 67 -7.00 5.07 5.67
C VAL A 67 -5.60 5.39 5.12
N PRO A 68 -4.49 5.27 5.86
CA PRO A 68 -3.15 5.53 5.35
C PRO A 68 -2.84 4.77 4.07
N ASN A 69 -3.18 3.49 4.03
CA ASN A 69 -2.94 2.65 2.86
C ASN A 69 -3.87 3.00 1.68
N MET A 70 -5.17 3.13 1.95
CA MET A 70 -6.17 3.40 0.90
C MET A 70 -5.98 4.77 0.24
N VAL A 71 -5.66 5.79 1.05
CA VAL A 71 -5.35 7.13 0.54
C VAL A 71 -4.08 7.09 -0.32
N SER A 72 -3.03 6.41 0.13
CA SER A 72 -1.80 6.28 -0.67
C SER A 72 -2.07 5.62 -2.03
N VAL A 73 -2.89 4.58 -2.07
CA VAL A 73 -3.33 3.92 -3.32
C VAL A 73 -4.11 4.89 -4.20
N ALA A 74 -5.07 5.61 -3.63
CA ALA A 74 -5.89 6.56 -4.38
C ALA A 74 -5.04 7.67 -5.00
N LEU A 75 -4.07 8.22 -4.24
CA LEU A 75 -3.15 9.24 -4.75
C LEU A 75 -2.23 8.70 -5.86
N TRP A 76 -1.73 7.47 -5.73
CA TRP A 76 -0.94 6.84 -6.80
C TRP A 76 -1.77 6.66 -8.07
N ILE A 77 -2.97 6.08 -7.96
CA ILE A 77 -3.86 5.87 -9.12
C ILE A 77 -4.20 7.21 -9.77
N GLY A 78 -4.48 8.24 -8.99
CA GLY A 78 -4.73 9.58 -9.51
C GLY A 78 -3.54 10.16 -10.27
N ALA A 79 -2.33 9.99 -9.76
CA ALA A 79 -1.11 10.38 -10.47
C ALA A 79 -0.94 9.61 -11.79
N VAL A 80 -1.22 8.29 -11.80
CA VAL A 80 -1.21 7.45 -13.01
C VAL A 80 -2.22 7.95 -14.02
N MET A 81 -3.46 8.20 -13.61
CA MET A 81 -4.51 8.73 -14.50
C MET A 81 -4.14 10.09 -15.05
N ALA A 82 -3.67 11.02 -14.20
CA ALA A 82 -3.21 12.33 -14.64
C ALA A 82 -2.03 12.24 -15.63
N GLY A 83 -1.06 11.36 -15.35
CA GLY A 83 0.09 11.15 -16.24
C GLY A 83 -0.26 10.52 -17.58
N TYR A 84 -1.30 9.67 -17.65
CA TYR A 84 -1.72 9.02 -18.90
C TYR A 84 -2.64 9.91 -19.74
N LEU A 85 -3.34 10.83 -19.10
CA LEU A 85 -4.24 11.76 -19.78
C LEU A 85 -3.48 12.75 -20.67
N PHE A 86 -2.21 13.04 -20.35
CA PHE A 86 -1.39 13.99 -21.07
C PHE A 86 -0.23 13.30 -21.79
N ASN A 87 0.08 13.78 -23.00
CA ASN A 87 1.25 13.34 -23.77
C ASN A 87 2.53 13.98 -23.20
N ILE A 88 3.02 13.48 -22.08
CA ILE A 88 4.11 14.10 -21.31
C ILE A 88 5.46 14.10 -22.03
N ARG A 89 5.70 13.17 -22.97
CA ARG A 89 6.97 13.04 -23.72
C ARG A 89 7.00 13.84 -25.00
N ILE A 90 5.85 14.20 -25.55
CA ILE A 90 5.77 14.86 -26.85
C ILE A 90 5.99 16.35 -26.67
N VAL A 91 6.93 16.90 -27.44
CA VAL A 91 7.19 18.32 -27.54
C VAL A 91 7.11 18.71 -29.03
N LEU A 92 6.46 19.83 -29.32
CA LEU A 92 6.43 20.37 -30.67
C LEU A 92 7.82 20.84 -31.08
N SER A 93 8.19 20.61 -32.32
CA SER A 93 9.50 21.01 -32.89
C SER A 93 9.83 22.49 -32.67
N ASP A 94 8.82 23.35 -32.72
CA ASP A 94 8.96 24.80 -32.48
C ASP A 94 9.43 25.12 -31.05
N HIS A 95 9.21 24.20 -30.10
CA HIS A 95 9.61 24.32 -28.71
C HIS A 95 10.87 23.49 -28.37
N SER A 96 11.51 22.91 -29.37
CA SER A 96 12.70 22.05 -29.16
C SER A 96 13.88 22.79 -28.52
N HIS A 97 14.01 24.09 -28.77
CA HIS A 97 15.08 24.96 -28.27
C HIS A 97 14.94 25.34 -26.78
N TYR A 98 13.78 25.13 -26.15
CA TYR A 98 13.64 25.42 -24.72
C TYR A 98 14.46 24.45 -23.86
N PRO A 99 14.99 24.92 -22.70
CA PRO A 99 15.72 24.05 -21.78
C PRO A 99 14.82 22.92 -21.25
N LYS A 100 15.44 21.75 -20.97
CA LYS A 100 14.74 20.55 -20.50
C LYS A 100 13.83 20.84 -19.30
N LEU A 101 14.29 21.68 -18.36
CA LEU A 101 13.54 22.07 -17.17
C LEU A 101 12.25 22.81 -17.54
N ALA A 102 12.29 23.75 -18.47
CA ALA A 102 11.10 24.47 -18.91
C ALA A 102 10.07 23.55 -19.57
N LYS A 103 10.55 22.61 -20.41
CA LYS A 103 9.68 21.58 -21.02
C LYS A 103 9.01 20.73 -19.95
N THR A 104 9.79 20.27 -18.96
CA THR A 104 9.27 19.43 -17.86
C THR A 104 8.24 20.20 -17.04
N LEU A 105 8.56 21.42 -16.61
CA LEU A 105 7.62 22.25 -15.83
C LEU A 105 6.34 22.55 -16.59
N GLY A 106 6.44 22.89 -17.88
CA GLY A 106 5.25 23.11 -18.71
C GLY A 106 4.36 21.87 -18.82
N LYS A 107 4.95 20.69 -18.94
CA LYS A 107 4.19 19.43 -19.07
C LYS A 107 3.61 18.92 -17.76
N ILE A 108 4.26 19.17 -16.62
CA ILE A 108 3.80 18.68 -15.32
C ILE A 108 2.73 19.56 -14.70
N THR A 109 2.61 20.84 -15.12
CA THR A 109 1.70 21.81 -14.49
C THR A 109 0.25 21.35 -14.48
N MET A 110 -0.31 20.94 -15.62
CA MET A 110 -1.70 20.48 -15.69
C MET A 110 -1.93 19.18 -14.91
N PRO A 111 -1.13 18.11 -15.06
CA PRO A 111 -1.21 16.95 -14.20
C PRO A 111 -1.10 17.29 -12.71
N ALA A 112 -0.20 18.21 -12.32
CA ALA A 112 -0.04 18.63 -10.94
C ALA A 112 -1.30 19.31 -10.38
N LEU A 113 -1.95 20.17 -11.14
CA LEU A 113 -3.23 20.79 -10.76
C LEU A 113 -4.32 19.73 -10.54
N ILE A 114 -4.40 18.72 -11.41
CA ILE A 114 -5.39 17.64 -11.29
C ILE A 114 -5.16 16.83 -10.01
N VAL A 115 -3.92 16.42 -9.74
CA VAL A 115 -3.64 15.63 -8.53
C VAL A 115 -3.80 16.46 -7.26
N LEU A 116 -3.55 17.77 -7.28
CA LEU A 116 -3.85 18.65 -6.14
C LEU A 116 -5.35 18.85 -5.94
N LEU A 117 -6.13 18.94 -7.01
CA LEU A 117 -7.59 18.94 -6.91
C LEU A 117 -8.10 17.62 -6.33
N GLN A 118 -7.54 16.48 -6.76
CA GLN A 118 -7.83 15.19 -6.15
C GLN A 118 -7.53 15.18 -4.65
N VAL A 119 -6.38 15.71 -4.24
CA VAL A 119 -6.02 15.84 -2.80
C VAL A 119 -7.10 16.62 -2.05
N ALA A 120 -7.53 17.77 -2.58
CA ALA A 120 -8.58 18.57 -1.95
C ALA A 120 -9.91 17.79 -1.80
N LEU A 121 -10.32 17.07 -2.85
CA LEU A 121 -11.54 16.25 -2.82
C LEU A 121 -11.45 15.08 -1.85
N VAL A 122 -10.32 14.36 -1.83
CA VAL A 122 -10.10 13.24 -0.90
C VAL A 122 -10.05 13.76 0.53
N LEU A 123 -9.34 14.86 0.80
CA LEU A 123 -9.28 15.46 2.13
C LEU A 123 -10.67 15.90 2.60
N ALA A 124 -11.43 16.59 1.75
CA ALA A 124 -12.81 17.00 2.06
C ALA A 124 -13.71 15.80 2.37
N THR A 125 -13.54 14.69 1.65
CA THR A 125 -14.28 13.45 1.91
C THR A 125 -13.86 12.80 3.22
N LEU A 126 -12.57 12.71 3.52
CA LEU A 126 -12.05 12.11 4.76
C LEU A 126 -12.53 12.87 5.99
N VAL A 127 -12.38 14.19 5.98
CA VAL A 127 -12.69 15.03 7.13
C VAL A 127 -14.18 15.37 7.21
N GLY A 128 -14.79 15.74 6.08
CA GLY A 128 -16.17 16.23 6.03
C GLY A 128 -17.23 15.13 6.01
N VAL A 129 -17.00 14.06 5.23
CA VAL A 129 -18.00 13.00 5.05
C VAL A 129 -17.72 11.81 5.97
N LEU A 130 -16.50 11.29 5.97
CA LEU A 130 -16.14 10.11 6.75
C LEU A 130 -15.79 10.45 8.20
N GLN A 131 -15.62 11.72 8.52
CA GLN A 131 -15.31 12.22 9.87
C GLN A 131 -14.09 11.48 10.49
N VAL A 132 -13.11 11.19 9.67
CA VAL A 132 -11.86 10.55 10.13
C VAL A 132 -11.15 11.52 11.06
N GLN A 133 -10.87 11.07 12.28
CA GLN A 133 -10.16 11.87 13.26
C GLN A 133 -8.69 12.01 12.83
N ALA A 134 -8.27 13.24 12.55
CA ALA A 134 -6.87 13.59 12.32
C ALA A 134 -6.51 14.72 13.27
N PRO A 135 -5.54 14.51 14.18
CA PRO A 135 -5.14 15.53 15.16
C PRO A 135 -4.68 16.85 14.51
N ASP A 136 -4.02 16.76 13.35
CA ASP A 136 -3.51 17.89 12.59
C ASP A 136 -3.92 17.79 11.11
N VAL A 137 -5.07 18.40 10.78
CA VAL A 137 -5.60 18.43 9.41
C VAL A 137 -4.68 19.18 8.43
N PRO A 138 -4.09 20.32 8.76
CA PRO A 138 -3.06 20.98 7.94
C PRO A 138 -1.87 20.08 7.61
N ALA A 139 -1.31 19.37 8.57
CA ALA A 139 -0.20 18.45 8.35
C ALA A 139 -0.64 17.24 7.49
N LEU A 140 -1.86 16.75 7.67
CA LEU A 140 -2.43 15.71 6.81
C LEU A 140 -2.58 16.21 5.36
N ALA A 141 -3.10 17.42 5.15
CA ALA A 141 -3.24 18.03 3.83
C ALA A 141 -1.87 18.19 3.14
N LEU A 142 -0.87 18.67 3.89
CA LEU A 142 0.51 18.81 3.40
C LEU A 142 1.10 17.45 3.01
N THR A 143 0.91 16.42 3.83
CA THR A 143 1.37 15.05 3.55
C THR A 143 0.72 14.49 2.29
N MET A 144 -0.59 14.69 2.11
CA MET A 144 -1.32 14.26 0.91
C MET A 144 -0.81 14.99 -0.34
N ALA A 145 -0.61 16.30 -0.26
CA ALA A 145 -0.11 17.11 -1.38
C ALA A 145 1.31 16.68 -1.76
N LEU A 146 2.19 16.51 -0.76
CA LEU A 146 3.56 16.04 -0.96
C LEU A 146 3.59 14.66 -1.62
N ALA A 147 2.85 13.70 -1.08
CA ALA A 147 2.76 12.34 -1.61
C ALA A 147 2.28 12.32 -3.05
N SER A 148 1.22 13.06 -3.34
CA SER A 148 0.62 13.14 -4.68
C SER A 148 1.57 13.74 -5.71
N LEU A 149 2.26 14.84 -5.36
CA LEU A 149 3.24 15.46 -6.25
C LEU A 149 4.47 14.58 -6.47
N VAL A 150 4.98 13.92 -5.43
CA VAL A 150 6.11 13.00 -5.56
C VAL A 150 5.73 11.77 -6.40
N PHE A 151 4.55 11.20 -6.20
CA PHE A 151 4.05 10.10 -7.03
C PHE A 151 3.96 10.51 -8.50
N LEU A 152 3.45 11.72 -8.76
CA LEU A 152 3.40 12.27 -10.12
C LEU A 152 4.81 12.41 -10.72
N VAL A 153 5.78 12.92 -9.97
CA VAL A 153 7.18 13.07 -10.43
C VAL A 153 7.82 11.71 -10.70
N VAL A 154 7.62 10.72 -9.83
CA VAL A 154 8.10 9.35 -10.03
C VAL A 154 7.50 8.75 -11.29
N LEU A 155 6.20 8.92 -11.50
CA LEU A 155 5.51 8.47 -12.70
C LEU A 155 6.09 9.14 -13.96
N PHE A 156 6.27 10.46 -13.93
CA PHE A 156 6.88 11.20 -15.02
C PHE A 156 8.27 10.67 -15.36
N ALA A 157 9.10 10.39 -14.36
CA ALA A 157 10.43 9.80 -14.57
C ALA A 157 10.34 8.44 -15.26
N ILE A 158 9.46 7.55 -14.79
CA ILE A 158 9.27 6.22 -15.39
C ILE A 158 8.83 6.36 -16.86
N LEU A 159 7.85 7.21 -17.14
CA LEU A 159 7.34 7.40 -18.50
C LEU A 159 8.37 8.07 -19.41
N HIS A 160 9.19 9.01 -18.92
CA HIS A 160 10.25 9.65 -19.70
C HIS A 160 11.40 8.70 -20.02
N VAL A 161 11.76 7.82 -19.07
CA VAL A 161 12.87 6.88 -19.27
C VAL A 161 12.45 5.70 -20.14
N PHE A 162 11.30 5.08 -19.84
CA PHE A 162 10.86 3.82 -20.45
C PHE A 162 9.81 3.97 -21.56
N GLY A 163 9.23 5.16 -21.73
CA GLY A 163 8.22 5.40 -22.76
C GLY A 163 6.94 4.62 -22.56
N ASP A 164 6.45 3.98 -23.62
CA ASP A 164 5.21 3.21 -23.56
C ASP A 164 5.32 1.98 -22.65
N PHE A 165 6.50 1.37 -22.57
CA PHE A 165 6.77 0.32 -21.59
C PHE A 165 6.65 0.83 -20.15
N GLY A 166 6.95 2.10 -19.91
CA GLY A 166 6.77 2.75 -18.62
C GLY A 166 5.33 2.67 -18.09
N ARG A 167 4.33 2.63 -18.97
CA ARG A 167 2.92 2.46 -18.57
C ARG A 167 2.68 1.11 -17.89
N ILE A 168 3.23 0.05 -18.44
CA ILE A 168 3.16 -1.27 -17.84
C ILE A 168 3.93 -1.28 -16.50
N LEU A 169 5.11 -0.67 -16.49
CA LEU A 169 5.96 -0.62 -15.31
C LEU A 169 5.29 0.13 -14.15
N THR A 170 4.52 1.20 -14.40
CA THR A 170 3.80 1.92 -13.33
C THR A 170 2.71 1.07 -12.66
N VAL A 171 2.04 0.19 -13.42
CA VAL A 171 1.05 -0.75 -12.87
C VAL A 171 1.73 -1.87 -12.09
N LEU A 172 2.81 -2.44 -12.62
CA LEU A 172 3.61 -3.44 -11.91
C LEU A 172 4.19 -2.87 -10.61
N LEU A 173 4.67 -1.62 -10.65
CA LEU A 173 5.17 -0.94 -9.47
C LEU A 173 4.07 -0.74 -8.42
N LEU A 174 2.83 -0.40 -8.82
CA LEU A 174 1.71 -0.33 -7.89
C LEU A 174 1.48 -1.68 -7.19
N THR A 175 1.47 -2.77 -7.94
CA THR A 175 1.29 -4.11 -7.37
C THR A 175 2.39 -4.45 -6.36
N LEU A 176 3.64 -4.13 -6.72
CA LEU A 176 4.78 -4.31 -5.82
C LEU A 176 4.65 -3.44 -4.56
N GLN A 177 4.26 -2.18 -4.73
CA GLN A 177 4.06 -1.23 -3.62
C GLN A 177 2.95 -1.66 -2.67
N LEU A 178 1.84 -2.18 -3.18
CA LEU A 178 0.76 -2.72 -2.35
C LEU A 178 1.21 -3.92 -1.53
N SER A 179 1.99 -4.81 -2.13
CA SER A 179 2.47 -6.02 -1.47
C SER A 179 3.57 -5.73 -0.43
N ALA A 180 4.45 -4.76 -0.72
CA ALA A 180 5.59 -4.42 0.12
C ALA A 180 5.35 -3.19 1.01
N GLY A 181 4.24 -2.46 0.85
CA GLY A 181 4.00 -1.18 1.52
C GLY A 181 3.73 -1.27 3.02
N GLY A 182 3.52 -2.47 3.58
CA GLY A 182 3.23 -2.64 5.01
C GLY A 182 1.90 -2.01 5.46
N GLY A 183 1.03 -1.64 4.49
CA GLY A 183 -0.22 -0.93 4.77
C GLY A 183 -1.34 -1.82 5.30
N VAL A 184 -1.42 -3.05 4.83
CA VAL A 184 -2.45 -4.04 5.20
C VAL A 184 -1.90 -5.04 6.20
N LEU A 185 -0.71 -5.57 5.94
CA LEU A 185 0.00 -6.48 6.82
C LEU A 185 1.33 -5.86 7.24
N PRO A 186 1.79 -6.10 8.48
CA PRO A 186 3.14 -5.72 8.88
C PRO A 186 4.17 -6.32 7.92
N VAL A 187 5.13 -5.51 7.50
CA VAL A 187 6.15 -5.93 6.52
C VAL A 187 7.01 -7.08 7.04
N GLU A 188 7.15 -7.21 8.35
CA GLU A 188 7.86 -8.27 9.06
C GLU A 188 7.27 -9.65 8.79
N LEU A 189 5.96 -9.71 8.53
CA LEU A 189 5.23 -10.95 8.21
C LEU A 189 5.28 -11.28 6.71
N SER A 190 5.82 -10.39 5.88
CA SER A 190 5.94 -10.58 4.44
C SER A 190 7.16 -11.44 4.10
N ALA A 191 7.14 -12.06 2.89
CA ALA A 191 8.31 -12.79 2.38
C ALA A 191 9.54 -11.88 2.29
N GLY A 192 10.75 -12.44 2.46
CA GLY A 192 12.01 -11.69 2.56
C GLY A 192 12.20 -10.65 1.47
N PHE A 193 11.89 -10.99 0.21
CA PHE A 193 11.96 -10.06 -0.92
C PHE A 193 11.16 -8.76 -0.69
N PHE A 194 9.91 -8.86 -0.23
CA PHE A 194 9.08 -7.67 0.00
C PHE A 194 9.59 -6.82 1.15
N ARG A 195 10.16 -7.44 2.17
CA ARG A 195 10.79 -6.76 3.29
C ARG A 195 12.05 -5.99 2.85
N ASP A 196 12.87 -6.59 1.98
CA ASP A 196 14.10 -5.97 1.48
C ASP A 196 13.80 -4.77 0.57
N VAL A 197 12.73 -4.85 -0.22
CA VAL A 197 12.31 -3.79 -1.15
C VAL A 197 11.51 -2.68 -0.46
N HIS A 198 10.85 -2.97 0.66
CA HIS A 198 9.98 -2.03 1.40
C HIS A 198 10.58 -0.64 1.57
N GLY A 199 11.82 -0.55 2.05
CA GLY A 199 12.49 0.73 2.33
C GLY A 199 12.85 1.55 1.08
N TRP A 200 12.82 0.95 -0.11
CA TRP A 200 13.13 1.64 -1.37
C TRP A 200 11.88 2.23 -2.05
N LEU A 201 10.70 1.80 -1.62
CA LEU A 201 9.44 2.19 -2.25
C LEU A 201 8.92 3.49 -1.68
N PRO A 202 8.61 4.50 -2.50
CA PRO A 202 8.04 5.77 -2.03
C PRO A 202 6.69 5.58 -1.32
N PHE A 203 5.90 4.60 -1.73
CA PHE A 203 4.61 4.26 -1.13
C PHE A 203 4.73 3.88 0.35
N SER A 204 5.75 3.10 0.71
CA SER A 204 5.98 2.68 2.10
C SER A 204 6.18 3.88 3.03
N TRP A 205 6.98 4.85 2.58
CA TRP A 205 7.22 6.08 3.32
C TRP A 205 6.00 6.99 3.38
N VAL A 206 5.20 7.02 2.32
CA VAL A 206 3.91 7.75 2.31
C VAL A 206 2.94 7.14 3.32
N VAL A 207 2.78 5.82 3.37
CA VAL A 207 1.95 5.14 4.37
C VAL A 207 2.46 5.42 5.79
N GLN A 208 3.78 5.40 5.99
CA GLN A 208 4.38 5.74 7.29
C GLN A 208 4.13 7.21 7.67
N ALA A 209 4.26 8.15 6.74
CA ALA A 209 3.97 9.56 6.98
C ALA A 209 2.50 9.78 7.37
N PHE A 210 1.56 9.09 6.71
CA PHE A 210 0.15 9.14 7.08
C PHE A 210 -0.11 8.54 8.47
N ARG A 211 0.50 7.41 8.80
CA ARG A 211 0.38 6.82 10.14
C ARG A 211 0.93 7.74 11.22
N ALA A 212 2.03 8.41 10.95
CA ALA A 212 2.63 9.37 11.89
C ALA A 212 1.71 10.57 12.11
N VAL A 213 1.17 11.20 11.05
CA VAL A 213 0.33 12.40 11.16
C VAL A 213 -1.07 12.11 11.69
N MET A 214 -1.63 10.93 11.38
CA MET A 214 -3.00 10.57 11.80
C MET A 214 -3.05 9.97 13.20
N PHE A 215 -2.05 9.17 13.57
CA PHE A 215 -2.09 8.37 14.79
C PHE A 215 -0.95 8.66 15.76
N GLY A 216 -0.01 9.55 15.42
CA GLY A 216 1.19 9.78 16.22
C GLY A 216 2.14 8.58 16.27
N ALA A 217 2.02 7.65 15.30
CA ALA A 217 2.87 6.48 15.24
C ALA A 217 4.34 6.86 14.96
N PHE A 218 5.27 5.95 15.34
CA PHE A 218 6.72 6.08 15.08
C PHE A 218 7.38 7.28 15.76
N ASP A 219 7.01 7.57 17.00
CA ASP A 219 7.63 8.64 17.83
C ASP A 219 7.73 10.00 17.09
N ASN A 220 6.67 10.38 16.40
CA ASN A 220 6.64 11.58 15.56
C ASN A 220 7.58 11.52 14.34
N GLY A 221 7.89 10.35 13.82
CA GLY A 221 8.74 10.14 12.63
C GLY A 221 8.20 10.72 11.33
N TRP A 222 7.19 11.60 11.39
CA TRP A 222 6.57 12.26 10.23
C TRP A 222 7.59 12.99 9.34
N ALA A 223 8.45 13.80 9.95
CA ALA A 223 9.46 14.55 9.21
C ALA A 223 10.46 13.63 8.48
N HIS A 224 10.87 12.53 9.13
CA HIS A 224 11.75 11.54 8.52
C HIS A 224 11.07 10.86 7.32
N ALA A 225 9.83 10.43 7.48
CA ALA A 225 9.06 9.81 6.40
C ALA A 225 8.84 10.77 5.22
N CYS A 226 8.47 12.02 5.48
CA CYS A 226 8.37 13.07 4.46
C CYS A 226 9.72 13.32 3.76
N GLY A 227 10.82 13.31 4.50
CA GLY A 227 12.18 13.41 3.96
C GLY A 227 12.51 12.27 2.99
N ALA A 228 12.16 11.04 3.33
CA ALA A 228 12.32 9.87 2.46
C ALA A 228 11.44 9.95 1.20
N VAL A 229 10.21 10.46 1.33
CA VAL A 229 9.32 10.72 0.17
C VAL A 229 9.96 11.77 -0.75
N LEU A 230 10.44 12.87 -0.20
CA LEU A 230 11.16 13.91 -0.98
C LEU A 230 12.41 13.36 -1.67
N LEU A 231 13.18 12.53 -0.97
CA LEU A 231 14.36 11.88 -1.55
C LEU A 231 13.98 11.00 -2.75
N SER A 232 12.90 10.25 -2.65
CA SER A 232 12.37 9.45 -3.77
C SER A 232 12.02 10.32 -4.98
N GLY A 233 11.41 11.48 -4.74
CA GLY A 233 11.14 12.48 -5.79
C GLY A 233 12.43 13.05 -6.40
N ALA A 234 13.41 13.39 -5.58
CA ALA A 234 14.71 13.89 -6.04
C ALA A 234 15.46 12.86 -6.90
N VAL A 235 15.47 11.60 -6.49
CA VAL A 235 16.02 10.49 -7.29
C VAL A 235 15.29 10.38 -8.63
N ALA A 236 13.96 10.45 -8.65
CA ALA A 236 13.16 10.39 -9.86
C ALA A 236 13.50 11.55 -10.82
N VAL A 237 13.65 12.78 -10.30
CA VAL A 237 14.09 13.96 -11.10
C VAL A 237 15.49 13.72 -11.67
N GLY A 238 16.41 13.20 -10.87
CA GLY A 238 17.77 12.88 -11.31
C GLY A 238 17.78 11.85 -12.45
N LEU A 239 17.02 10.76 -12.30
CA LEU A 239 16.88 9.74 -13.35
C LEU A 239 16.27 10.31 -14.63
N MET A 240 15.24 11.15 -14.50
CA MET A 240 14.62 11.81 -15.66
C MET A 240 15.59 12.78 -16.34
N ALA A 241 16.42 13.51 -15.59
CA ALA A 241 17.41 14.44 -16.15
C ALA A 241 18.50 13.72 -16.95
N ILE A 242 18.94 12.54 -16.46
CA ILE A 242 20.01 11.75 -17.09
C ILE A 242 19.49 10.93 -18.28
N PHE A 243 18.40 10.19 -18.09
CA PHE A 243 17.91 9.19 -19.02
C PHE A 243 16.65 9.58 -19.77
N GLY A 244 16.00 10.69 -19.38
CA GLY A 244 14.75 11.13 -19.98
C GLY A 244 14.91 11.55 -21.43
N LYS A 245 14.01 11.06 -22.29
CA LYS A 245 13.99 11.34 -23.73
C LYS A 245 12.71 12.09 -24.10
N TRP A 246 12.87 13.13 -24.91
CA TRP A 246 11.76 13.88 -25.49
C TRP A 246 11.51 13.38 -26.91
N ASN A 247 10.24 13.25 -27.29
CA ASN A 247 9.82 12.97 -28.65
C ASN A 247 9.41 14.30 -29.31
N GLU A 248 10.21 14.76 -30.27
CA GLU A 248 9.91 15.95 -31.03
C GLU A 248 9.00 15.58 -32.21
N VAL A 249 7.86 16.27 -32.31
CA VAL A 249 6.85 16.03 -33.34
C VAL A 249 6.53 17.36 -34.06
N LEU A 250 6.38 17.28 -35.34
CA LEU A 250 5.95 18.44 -36.10
C LEU A 250 4.51 18.87 -35.75
N PRO A 251 4.18 20.15 -35.73
CA PRO A 251 2.83 20.60 -35.40
C PRO A 251 1.73 19.92 -36.23
N ALA A 252 2.01 19.59 -37.50
CA ALA A 252 1.08 18.90 -38.38
C ALA A 252 0.80 17.44 -37.98
N ASP A 253 1.73 16.79 -37.28
CA ASP A 253 1.65 15.37 -36.86
C ASP A 253 1.20 15.23 -35.39
N TYR A 254 1.00 16.35 -34.70
CA TYR A 254 0.59 16.33 -33.29
C TYR A 254 -0.87 15.86 -33.15
N LYS A 255 -1.03 14.73 -32.50
CA LYS A 255 -2.35 14.20 -32.13
C LYS A 255 -2.57 14.44 -30.63
N PRO A 256 -3.54 15.26 -30.22
CA PRO A 256 -3.87 15.40 -28.81
C PRO A 256 -4.39 14.07 -28.26
N THR A 257 -4.08 13.77 -27.00
CA THR A 257 -4.53 12.52 -26.35
C THR A 257 -6.03 12.51 -26.14
N ILE A 258 -6.62 13.69 -25.95
CA ILE A 258 -8.07 13.89 -25.85
C ILE A 258 -8.50 14.61 -27.13
N GLN A 259 -9.25 13.91 -27.94
CA GLN A 259 -9.99 14.53 -29.06
C GLN A 259 -11.36 14.95 -28.49
N VAL A 260 -11.57 16.27 -28.36
CA VAL A 260 -12.86 16.87 -28.01
C VAL A 260 -13.67 17.02 -29.27
#